data_149d0eb0731f026a3b9674bce36b88b8
#
_entry.id   149d0eb0731f026a3b9674bce36b88b8
#
_cell.length_a   1.000
_cell.length_b   1.000
_cell.length_c   1.000
_cell.angle_alpha   90.00
_cell.angle_beta   90.00
_cell.angle_gamma   90.00
#
_symmetry.space_group_name_H-M   'P 1'
#
loop_
_entity.id
_entity.type
_entity.pdbx_description
1 polymer ?
#
loop_
_entity_poly.entity_id
_entity_poly.type
_entity_poly.pdbx_seq_one_letter_code
_entity_poly.pdbx_strand_id
1 'polypeptide(L)'
;MTQRKASRGRLRPFRIEDAADVCRIYPMFFVDNAIDIKGGRLTVAAVGRRVVGFVLWSPALETAWFDPGVEHWAELCELHVHPRAQNRGIGTRLVRAAIRQARAAGFSAMYLETEETNVAARRVYEGARFREFGRLIRYKLIP
;
A
#
# COMPACT_ATOMS: atom_id res chain seq x y z
N MET A 1 -19.25 -26.06 17.64
CA MET A 1 -18.55 -25.81 16.36
C MET A 1 -17.59 -24.66 16.56
N THR A 2 -16.31 -24.93 16.59
CA THR A 2 -15.27 -23.91 16.59
C THR A 2 -15.24 -23.27 15.21
N GLN A 3 -15.70 -22.02 15.08
CA GLN A 3 -15.45 -21.22 13.90
C GLN A 3 -13.93 -21.16 13.73
N ARG A 4 -13.40 -21.79 12.67
CA ARG A 4 -12.01 -21.60 12.26
C ARG A 4 -11.82 -20.09 12.07
N LYS A 5 -11.07 -19.46 12.96
CA LYS A 5 -10.64 -18.08 12.83
C LYS A 5 -10.05 -17.93 11.42
N ALA A 6 -10.72 -17.19 10.56
CA ALA A 6 -10.27 -17.01 9.18
C ALA A 6 -8.82 -16.55 9.19
N SER A 7 -7.95 -17.24 8.47
CA SER A 7 -6.53 -16.99 8.46
C SER A 7 -6.25 -15.54 8.02
N ARG A 8 -5.47 -14.82 8.83
CA ARG A 8 -5.03 -13.44 8.55
C ARG A 8 -3.85 -13.38 7.57
N GLY A 9 -3.37 -14.54 7.12
CA GLY A 9 -2.21 -14.65 6.26
C GLY A 9 -0.88 -14.34 6.95
N ARG A 10 0.20 -14.73 6.29
CA ARG A 10 1.58 -14.42 6.66
C ARG A 10 2.10 -13.28 5.78
N LEU A 11 2.71 -12.26 6.38
CA LEU A 11 3.42 -11.23 5.63
C LEU A 11 4.84 -11.69 5.29
N ARG A 12 5.25 -11.47 4.06
CA ARG A 12 6.61 -11.74 3.57
C ARG A 12 6.95 -10.88 2.36
N PRO A 13 8.24 -10.76 1.99
CA PRO A 13 8.63 -10.12 0.75
C PRO A 13 8.00 -10.81 -0.47
N PHE A 14 7.73 -10.02 -1.50
CA PHE A 14 7.30 -10.50 -2.82
C PHE A 14 8.35 -11.44 -3.43
N ARG A 15 7.88 -12.46 -4.14
CA ARG A 15 8.67 -13.37 -4.96
C ARG A 15 8.09 -13.39 -6.38
N ILE A 16 8.91 -13.73 -7.36
CA ILE A 16 8.44 -13.73 -8.75
C ILE A 16 7.25 -14.67 -8.99
N GLU A 17 7.16 -15.74 -8.24
CA GLU A 17 6.05 -16.69 -8.29
C GLU A 17 4.71 -16.09 -7.84
N ASP A 18 4.76 -14.97 -7.12
CA ASP A 18 3.57 -14.25 -6.65
C ASP A 18 2.94 -13.36 -7.73
N ALA A 19 3.65 -13.13 -8.83
CA ALA A 19 3.25 -12.15 -9.86
C ALA A 19 1.84 -12.41 -10.41
N ALA A 20 1.48 -13.68 -10.66
CA ALA A 20 0.16 -14.04 -11.16
C ALA A 20 -0.95 -13.68 -10.15
N ASP A 21 -0.73 -13.90 -8.86
CA ASP A 21 -1.69 -13.55 -7.82
C ASP A 21 -1.81 -12.03 -7.64
N VAL A 22 -0.70 -11.31 -7.69
CA VAL A 22 -0.70 -9.83 -7.65
C VAL A 22 -1.49 -9.25 -8.83
N CYS A 23 -1.23 -9.72 -10.06
CA CYS A 23 -1.98 -9.31 -11.25
C CYS A 23 -3.46 -9.69 -11.19
N ARG A 24 -3.81 -10.79 -10.55
CA ARG A 24 -5.22 -11.16 -10.34
C ARG A 24 -5.93 -10.17 -9.43
N ILE A 25 -5.25 -9.67 -8.41
CA ILE A 25 -5.81 -8.66 -7.48
C ILE A 25 -5.84 -7.28 -8.15
N TYR A 26 -4.78 -6.91 -8.84
CA TYR A 26 -4.66 -5.64 -9.56
C TYR A 26 -3.96 -5.83 -10.91
N PRO A 27 -4.71 -5.98 -12.02
CA PRO A 27 -4.16 -6.37 -13.32
C PRO A 27 -3.09 -5.45 -13.90
N MET A 28 -3.17 -4.15 -13.61
CA MET A 28 -2.23 -3.14 -14.13
C MET A 28 -1.04 -2.88 -13.18
N PHE A 29 -0.91 -3.65 -12.11
CA PHE A 29 0.07 -3.37 -11.04
C PHE A 29 1.49 -3.13 -11.58
N PHE A 30 2.03 -4.04 -12.38
CA PHE A 30 3.42 -3.92 -12.87
C PHE A 30 3.62 -2.82 -13.91
N VAL A 31 2.57 -2.43 -14.61
CA VAL A 31 2.59 -1.31 -15.57
C VAL A 31 2.58 0.02 -14.84
N ASP A 32 1.62 0.20 -13.93
CA ASP A 32 1.42 1.45 -13.20
C ASP A 32 2.57 1.76 -12.23
N ASN A 33 3.24 0.73 -11.71
CA ASN A 33 4.26 0.86 -10.68
C ASN A 33 5.67 0.49 -11.15
N ALA A 34 5.95 0.51 -12.46
CA ALA A 34 7.23 0.07 -13.02
C ALA A 34 8.46 0.83 -12.45
N ILE A 35 8.30 2.10 -12.09
CA ILE A 35 9.35 2.92 -11.50
C ILE A 35 9.49 2.60 -10.00
N ASP A 36 8.37 2.55 -9.28
CA ASP A 36 8.35 2.38 -7.82
C ASP A 36 8.85 1.00 -7.38
N ILE A 37 8.61 -0.04 -8.18
CA ILE A 37 9.09 -1.39 -7.92
C ILE A 37 10.62 -1.46 -7.89
N LYS A 38 11.32 -0.68 -8.70
CA LYS A 38 12.79 -0.70 -8.79
C LYS A 38 13.46 -0.17 -7.52
N GLY A 39 12.89 0.87 -6.91
CA GLY A 39 13.45 1.52 -5.72
C GLY A 39 12.69 1.22 -4.44
N GLY A 40 11.54 0.58 -4.56
CA GLY A 40 10.61 0.35 -3.46
C GLY A 40 10.67 -1.06 -2.88
N ARG A 41 9.72 -1.31 -1.99
CA ARG A 41 9.54 -2.63 -1.36
C ARG A 41 8.10 -3.10 -1.50
N LEU A 42 7.97 -4.30 -2.01
CA LEU A 42 6.70 -4.99 -2.19
C LEU A 42 6.59 -6.12 -1.16
N THR A 43 5.62 -6.00 -0.28
CA THR A 43 5.29 -7.00 0.75
C THR A 43 3.95 -7.63 0.42
N VAL A 44 3.86 -8.93 0.50
CA VAL A 44 2.63 -9.70 0.25
C VAL A 44 2.10 -10.32 1.54
N ALA A 45 0.78 -10.47 1.60
CA ALA A 45 0.08 -11.29 2.59
C ALA A 45 -0.37 -12.58 1.91
N ALA A 46 0.10 -13.72 2.40
CA ALA A 46 -0.21 -15.03 1.83
C ALA A 46 -0.98 -15.90 2.82
N VAL A 47 -2.01 -16.57 2.32
CA VAL A 47 -2.74 -17.64 3.02
C VAL A 47 -2.43 -18.94 2.29
N GLY A 48 -1.67 -19.82 2.93
CA GLY A 48 -1.12 -20.99 2.26
C GLY A 48 -0.21 -20.57 1.11
N ARG A 49 -0.52 -21.03 -0.10
CA ARG A 49 0.23 -20.69 -1.34
C ARG A 49 -0.35 -19.48 -2.10
N ARG A 50 -1.45 -18.91 -1.64
CA ARG A 50 -2.14 -17.81 -2.33
C ARG A 50 -1.80 -16.48 -1.71
N VAL A 51 -1.42 -15.51 -2.53
CA VAL A 51 -1.35 -14.12 -2.13
C VAL A 51 -2.76 -13.53 -2.12
N VAL A 52 -3.14 -12.93 -0.99
CA VAL A 52 -4.47 -12.33 -0.77
C VAL A 52 -4.42 -10.82 -0.61
N GLY A 53 -3.25 -10.25 -0.55
CA GLY A 53 -3.06 -8.80 -0.47
C GLY A 53 -1.59 -8.42 -0.60
N PHE A 54 -1.34 -7.15 -0.85
CA PHE A 54 0.02 -6.62 -0.95
C PHE A 54 0.06 -5.12 -0.69
N VAL A 55 1.24 -4.64 -0.35
CA VAL A 55 1.57 -3.22 -0.20
C VAL A 55 2.90 -2.93 -0.88
N LEU A 56 2.94 -1.83 -1.63
CA LEU A 56 4.16 -1.28 -2.22
C LEU A 56 4.42 0.10 -1.62
N TRP A 57 5.63 0.33 -1.15
CA TRP A 57 6.12 1.66 -0.83
C TRP A 57 7.47 1.90 -1.54
N SER A 58 7.78 3.14 -1.83
CA SER A 58 9.04 3.54 -2.44
C SER A 58 9.52 4.87 -1.89
N PRO A 59 10.82 5.22 -2.10
CA PRO A 59 11.27 6.59 -1.91
C PRO A 59 10.46 7.54 -2.79
N ALA A 60 10.03 8.66 -2.25
CA ALA A 60 9.34 9.67 -3.04
C ALA A 60 10.34 10.47 -3.89
N LEU A 61 10.02 10.68 -5.16
CA LEU A 61 10.93 11.31 -6.12
C LEU A 61 10.93 12.83 -6.03
N GLU A 62 9.82 13.45 -5.62
CA GLU A 62 9.64 14.91 -5.57
C GLU A 62 8.88 15.30 -4.30
N THR A 63 9.58 15.65 -3.24
CA THR A 63 8.95 15.88 -1.95
C THR A 63 9.14 17.26 -1.36
N ALA A 64 10.10 18.03 -1.88
CA ALA A 64 10.43 19.32 -1.31
C ALA A 64 9.29 20.35 -1.33
N TRP A 65 8.33 20.18 -2.20
CA TRP A 65 7.21 21.12 -2.30
C TRP A 65 6.08 20.86 -1.28
N PHE A 66 5.99 19.65 -0.71
CA PHE A 66 4.97 19.35 0.30
C PHE A 66 5.28 20.00 1.65
N ASP A 67 6.48 19.79 2.11
CA ASP A 67 6.94 20.26 3.41
C ASP A 67 8.48 20.37 3.38
N PRO A 68 9.00 21.58 3.17
CA PRO A 68 10.46 21.79 3.08
C PRO A 68 11.22 21.43 4.36
N GLY A 69 10.52 21.21 5.47
CA GLY A 69 11.10 20.74 6.71
C GLY A 69 11.36 19.22 6.78
N VAL A 70 10.91 18.47 5.78
CA VAL A 70 11.09 17.01 5.71
C VAL A 70 11.91 16.63 4.49
N GLU A 71 13.10 16.07 4.74
CA GLU A 71 14.06 15.77 3.66
C GLU A 71 13.87 14.39 3.01
N HIS A 72 13.39 13.40 3.77
CA HIS A 72 13.32 12.01 3.31
C HIS A 72 11.90 11.45 3.43
N TRP A 73 11.15 11.63 2.35
CA TRP A 73 9.81 11.08 2.23
C TRP A 73 9.81 9.70 1.59
N ALA A 74 8.97 8.81 2.12
CA ALA A 74 8.53 7.61 1.44
C ALA A 74 7.10 7.79 0.93
N GLU A 75 6.75 7.11 -0.15
CA GLU A 75 5.39 7.04 -0.67
C GLU A 75 4.84 5.64 -0.49
N LEU A 76 3.63 5.53 0.07
CA LEU A 76 2.86 4.31 0.01
C LEU A 76 2.10 4.30 -1.33
N CYS A 77 2.64 3.54 -2.28
CA CYS A 77 2.21 3.58 -3.68
C CYS A 77 0.95 2.76 -3.92
N GLU A 78 0.86 1.57 -3.31
CA GLU A 78 -0.24 0.64 -3.52
C GLU A 78 -0.57 -0.14 -2.25
N LEU A 79 -1.86 -0.33 -2.02
CA LEU A 79 -2.40 -1.23 -1.01
C LEU A 79 -3.63 -1.92 -1.56
N HIS A 80 -3.58 -3.22 -1.70
CA HIS A 80 -4.70 -4.01 -2.17
C HIS A 80 -4.90 -5.27 -1.34
N VAL A 81 -6.15 -5.61 -1.05
CA VAL A 81 -6.56 -6.86 -0.42
C VAL A 81 -7.67 -7.46 -1.24
N HIS A 82 -7.53 -8.73 -1.60
CA HIS A 82 -8.54 -9.47 -2.36
C HIS A 82 -9.90 -9.36 -1.65
N PRO A 83 -11.03 -9.15 -2.38
CA PRO A 83 -12.34 -8.92 -1.77
C PRO A 83 -12.74 -10.00 -0.75
N ARG A 84 -12.43 -11.27 -1.02
CA ARG A 84 -12.73 -12.38 -0.09
C ARG A 84 -11.86 -12.41 1.17
N ALA A 85 -10.78 -11.63 1.21
CA ALA A 85 -9.87 -11.56 2.35
C ALA A 85 -9.98 -10.23 3.12
N GLN A 86 -10.85 -9.34 2.72
CA GLN A 86 -11.09 -8.05 3.39
C GLN A 86 -11.76 -8.24 4.74
N ASN A 87 -11.73 -7.18 5.56
CA ASN A 87 -12.30 -7.14 6.92
C ASN A 87 -11.68 -8.14 7.91
N ARG A 88 -10.42 -8.53 7.67
CA ARG A 88 -9.63 -9.43 8.55
C ARG A 88 -8.40 -8.74 9.14
N GLY A 89 -8.25 -7.43 8.94
CA GLY A 89 -7.10 -6.65 9.39
C GLY A 89 -5.83 -6.83 8.56
N ILE A 90 -5.91 -7.46 7.38
CA ILE A 90 -4.75 -7.69 6.49
C ILE A 90 -4.22 -6.35 5.97
N GLY A 91 -5.08 -5.46 5.49
CA GLY A 91 -4.67 -4.13 5.01
C GLY A 91 -3.95 -3.32 6.07
N THR A 92 -4.46 -3.29 7.29
CA THR A 92 -3.81 -2.61 8.42
C THR A 92 -2.43 -3.19 8.73
N ARG A 93 -2.28 -4.51 8.70
CA ARG A 93 -0.99 -5.16 8.93
C ARG A 93 0.01 -4.84 7.81
N LEU A 94 -0.43 -4.82 6.57
CA LEU A 94 0.39 -4.45 5.42
C LEU A 94 0.88 -3.00 5.50
N VAL A 95 0.00 -2.06 5.80
CA VAL A 95 0.36 -0.64 5.99
C VAL A 95 1.37 -0.48 7.12
N ARG A 96 1.15 -1.11 8.25
CA ARG A 96 2.09 -1.06 9.38
C ARG A 96 3.45 -1.66 9.04
N ALA A 97 3.48 -2.72 8.23
CA ALA A 97 4.73 -3.30 7.73
C ALA A 97 5.49 -2.31 6.84
N ALA A 98 4.80 -1.63 5.92
CA ALA A 98 5.40 -0.59 5.07
C ALA A 98 5.98 0.56 5.90
N ILE A 99 5.24 1.04 6.90
CA ILE A 99 5.72 2.10 7.82
C ILE A 99 6.99 1.67 8.55
N ARG A 100 7.02 0.45 9.10
CA ARG A 100 8.21 -0.05 9.80
C ARG A 100 9.42 -0.18 8.88
N GLN A 101 9.20 -0.68 7.67
CA GLN A 101 10.26 -0.84 6.66
C GLN A 101 10.83 0.50 6.22
N ALA A 102 9.99 1.48 5.94
CA ALA A 102 10.41 2.82 5.56
C ALA A 102 11.20 3.50 6.68
N ARG A 103 10.71 3.40 7.92
CA ARG A 103 11.42 3.93 9.10
C ARG A 103 12.78 3.27 9.28
N ALA A 104 12.87 1.95 9.16
CA ALA A 104 14.13 1.21 9.26
C ALA A 104 15.11 1.58 8.12
N ALA A 105 14.60 1.98 6.98
CA ALA A 105 15.39 2.47 5.84
C ALA A 105 15.82 3.94 5.95
N GLY A 106 15.43 4.63 7.04
CA GLY A 106 15.85 6.02 7.32
C GLY A 106 14.90 7.10 6.83
N PHE A 107 13.71 6.74 6.34
CA PHE A 107 12.71 7.72 5.93
C PHE A 107 12.01 8.33 7.15
N SER A 108 11.86 9.66 7.15
CA SER A 108 11.31 10.42 8.27
C SER A 108 9.81 10.66 8.17
N ALA A 109 9.25 10.54 6.98
CA ALA A 109 7.81 10.69 6.73
C ALA A 109 7.35 9.79 5.60
N MET A 110 6.06 9.48 5.58
CA MET A 110 5.39 8.73 4.51
C MET A 110 4.11 9.45 4.13
N TYR A 111 3.86 9.57 2.84
CA TYR A 111 2.60 10.08 2.33
C TYR A 111 1.92 9.08 1.40
N LEU A 112 0.67 9.29 1.14
CA LEU A 112 -0.12 8.58 0.15
C LEU A 112 -1.20 9.49 -0.41
N GLU A 113 -1.72 9.12 -1.57
CA GLU A 113 -2.90 9.73 -2.15
C GLU A 113 -3.99 8.67 -2.33
N THR A 114 -5.24 9.05 -2.09
CA THR A 114 -6.39 8.20 -2.29
C THR A 114 -7.60 9.02 -2.70
N GLU A 115 -8.57 8.39 -3.32
CA GLU A 115 -9.84 9.02 -3.66
C GLU A 115 -10.65 9.32 -2.39
N GLU A 116 -11.28 10.48 -2.33
CA GLU A 116 -12.14 10.88 -1.20
C GLU A 116 -13.25 9.86 -0.92
N THR A 117 -13.76 9.24 -1.98
CA THR A 117 -14.82 8.23 -1.91
C THR A 117 -14.36 6.85 -1.44
N ASN A 118 -13.04 6.61 -1.37
CA ASN A 118 -12.50 5.33 -0.91
C ASN A 118 -12.50 5.25 0.61
N VAL A 119 -13.69 5.15 1.20
CA VAL A 119 -13.91 5.18 2.65
C VAL A 119 -13.20 4.03 3.36
N ALA A 120 -13.20 2.83 2.77
CA ALA A 120 -12.54 1.65 3.35
C ALA A 120 -11.03 1.85 3.49
N ALA A 121 -10.37 2.36 2.44
CA ALA A 121 -8.94 2.66 2.47
C ALA A 121 -8.62 3.78 3.46
N ARG A 122 -9.40 4.86 3.47
CA ARG A 122 -9.23 5.98 4.39
C ARG A 122 -9.28 5.53 5.85
N ARG A 123 -10.19 4.64 6.20
CA ARG A 123 -10.26 4.07 7.57
C ARG A 123 -8.96 3.32 7.95
N VAL A 124 -8.40 2.55 7.01
CA VAL A 124 -7.12 1.85 7.23
C VAL A 124 -5.99 2.85 7.47
N TYR A 125 -5.88 3.88 6.64
CA TYR A 125 -4.82 4.87 6.74
C TYR A 125 -4.94 5.72 8.01
N GLU A 126 -6.12 6.22 8.32
CA GLU A 126 -6.39 7.00 9.53
C GLU A 126 -6.14 6.16 10.79
N GLY A 127 -6.53 4.88 10.78
CA GLY A 127 -6.21 3.93 11.84
C GLY A 127 -4.71 3.67 12.03
N ALA A 128 -3.93 3.80 10.97
CA ALA A 128 -2.46 3.75 10.99
C ALA A 128 -1.80 5.11 11.30
N ARG A 129 -2.61 6.11 11.66
CA ARG A 129 -2.23 7.48 12.05
C ARG A 129 -1.78 8.38 10.90
N PHE A 130 -2.12 8.06 9.66
CA PHE A 130 -2.05 9.04 8.59
C PHE A 130 -3.08 10.14 8.83
N ARG A 131 -2.71 11.36 8.50
CA ARG A 131 -3.60 12.52 8.61
C ARG A 131 -3.69 13.21 7.26
N GLU A 132 -4.89 13.66 6.92
CA GLU A 132 -5.09 14.49 5.73
C GLU A 132 -4.28 15.78 5.87
N PHE A 133 -3.49 16.11 4.84
CA PHE A 133 -2.71 17.35 4.81
C PHE A 133 -2.93 18.17 3.52
N GLY A 134 -3.69 17.64 2.56
CA GLY A 134 -4.02 18.34 1.34
C GLY A 134 -5.05 17.60 0.50
N ARG A 135 -5.56 18.24 -0.52
CA ARG A 135 -6.51 17.69 -1.48
C ARG A 135 -6.07 18.01 -2.90
N LEU A 136 -6.23 17.04 -3.80
CA LEU A 136 -5.94 17.18 -5.21
C LEU A 136 -7.23 17.51 -5.96
N ILE A 137 -7.16 18.48 -6.88
CA ILE A 137 -8.27 18.85 -7.78
C ILE A 137 -7.90 18.38 -9.19
N ARG A 138 -8.78 17.62 -9.82
CA ARG A 138 -8.61 17.16 -11.20
C ARG A 138 -9.53 17.93 -12.13
N TYR A 139 -8.97 18.39 -13.26
CA TYR A 139 -9.70 19.04 -14.33
C TYR A 139 -9.71 18.16 -15.57
N LYS A 140 -10.82 18.19 -16.31
CA LYS A 140 -10.95 17.50 -17.59
C LYS A 140 -11.60 18.42 -18.61
N LEU A 141 -11.03 18.49 -19.81
CA LEU A 141 -11.66 19.08 -20.99
C LEU A 141 -12.07 17.97 -21.96
N ILE A 142 -13.31 18.00 -22.40
CA ILE A 142 -13.80 17.16 -23.47
C ILE A 142 -14.07 18.10 -24.64
N PRO A 143 -13.22 18.09 -25.69
CA PRO A 143 -13.38 18.97 -26.84
C PRO A 143 -14.58 18.56 -27.73
#